data_1473dc1c6bac04b3b695e38c6b053510
#
_entry.id   1473dc1c6bac04b3b695e38c6b053510
#
_cell.length_a   1.000
_cell.length_b   1.000
_cell.length_c   1.000
_cell.angle_alpha   90.00
_cell.angle_beta   90.00
_cell.angle_gamma   90.00
#
_symmetry.space_group_name_H-M   'P 1'
#
loop_
_entity.id
_entity.type
_entity.pdbx_description
1 polymer ?
#
loop_
_entity_poly.entity_id
_entity_poly.type
_entity_poly.pdbx_seq_one_letter_code
_entity_poly.pdbx_strand_id
1 'polypeptide(L)'
;MFGLARYNYESFTRDLLHKEMSCKSAGPEPGERAPEFEARTLNGESLRLADYRGWKNVVLTFGSLTCPITAGSIGGVNDLWRRFTRSDVQFLFVYVREAHPGERIPAHRSMEDKIRAAEALRGQEKIQMPIIVDELRGPIHRKYGKLPNSTFLIDKSGRIAFRALWTQPDVIEDALEALLEHQRGRGVDHAVVLGGEDRSFPLSYALVHAYRTLDRAGEKSLADFREALGARGRVVLASSRIAEPIALNPVKAFAAAAIAGGVVTAGLLAGRKLRQKRLSARQPYDVYRSRRRATRTGTDYSEPVGI
;
A
#
# COMPACT_ATOMS: atom_id res chain seq x y z
N MET A 1 8.18 -25.37 15.82
CA MET A 1 8.60 -25.25 14.41
C MET A 1 7.42 -25.00 13.44
N PHE A 2 6.28 -25.68 13.55
CA PHE A 2 5.16 -25.57 12.60
C PHE A 2 4.61 -24.16 12.33
N GLY A 3 4.62 -23.24 13.29
CA GLY A 3 4.07 -21.88 13.10
C GLY A 3 4.97 -20.92 12.32
N LEU A 4 6.29 -21.11 12.33
CA LEU A 4 7.25 -20.27 11.63
C LEU A 4 7.24 -20.57 10.13
N ALA A 5 7.34 -21.86 9.76
CA ALA A 5 7.30 -22.28 8.35
C ALA A 5 5.96 -21.94 7.66
N ARG A 6 4.85 -21.91 8.40
CA ARG A 6 3.54 -21.50 7.87
C ARG A 6 3.43 -19.99 7.60
N TYR A 7 4.22 -19.16 8.29
CA TYR A 7 4.27 -17.72 8.04
C TYR A 7 5.33 -17.36 7.00
N ASN A 8 6.57 -17.81 7.19
CA ASN A 8 7.68 -17.66 6.24
C ASN A 8 7.70 -18.88 5.31
N TYR A 9 6.90 -18.85 4.25
CA TYR A 9 6.84 -19.94 3.28
C TYR A 9 8.09 -19.96 2.39
N GLU A 10 8.51 -21.17 2.00
CA GLU A 10 9.72 -21.39 1.18
C GLU A 10 9.45 -21.21 -0.32
N SER A 11 8.20 -21.27 -0.76
CA SER A 11 7.79 -21.21 -2.16
C SER A 11 6.53 -20.40 -2.34
N PHE A 12 6.49 -19.59 -3.40
CA PHE A 12 5.28 -18.91 -3.83
C PHE A 12 4.42 -19.86 -4.66
N THR A 13 3.19 -20.11 -4.24
CA THR A 13 2.30 -21.10 -4.86
C THR A 13 1.03 -20.44 -5.40
N ARG A 14 0.31 -21.18 -6.27
CA ARG A 14 -1.00 -20.75 -6.78
C ARG A 14 -2.01 -20.50 -5.64
N ASP A 15 -1.99 -21.31 -4.59
CA ASP A 15 -2.89 -21.13 -3.44
C ASP A 15 -2.58 -19.85 -2.67
N LEU A 16 -1.30 -19.50 -2.52
CA LEU A 16 -0.90 -18.22 -1.94
C LEU A 16 -1.36 -17.05 -2.81
N LEU A 17 -1.14 -17.12 -4.13
CA LEU A 17 -1.63 -16.12 -5.08
C LEU A 17 -3.15 -15.91 -4.94
N HIS A 18 -3.95 -16.98 -4.97
CA HIS A 18 -5.40 -16.90 -4.81
C HIS A 18 -5.79 -16.29 -3.46
N LYS A 19 -5.09 -16.66 -2.39
CA LYS A 19 -5.34 -16.13 -1.05
C LYS A 19 -5.05 -14.62 -0.96
N GLU A 20 -3.94 -14.18 -1.51
CA GLU A 20 -3.54 -12.77 -1.51
C GLU A 20 -4.47 -11.93 -2.40
N MET A 21 -4.77 -12.41 -3.62
CA MET A 21 -5.69 -11.72 -4.55
C MET A 21 -7.13 -11.69 -4.06
N SER A 22 -7.57 -12.65 -3.22
CA SER A 22 -8.92 -12.65 -2.65
C SER A 22 -9.13 -11.58 -1.58
N CYS A 23 -8.04 -11.03 -1.03
CA CYS A 23 -8.05 -10.03 0.05
C CYS A 23 -8.92 -10.39 1.26
N LYS A 24 -9.19 -11.70 1.49
CA LYS A 24 -10.05 -12.19 2.59
C LYS A 24 -9.47 -11.93 3.99
N SER A 25 -8.18 -11.63 4.08
CA SER A 25 -7.46 -11.31 5.32
C SER A 25 -6.91 -9.89 5.25
N ALA A 26 -7.76 -8.91 4.98
CA ALA A 26 -7.37 -7.54 4.70
C ALA A 26 -6.94 -6.74 5.96
N GLY A 27 -7.02 -7.33 7.15
CA GLY A 27 -6.68 -6.65 8.42
C GLY A 27 -7.85 -5.82 8.97
N PRO A 28 -7.58 -4.83 9.84
CA PRO A 28 -8.61 -4.05 10.49
C PRO A 28 -9.44 -3.25 9.49
N GLU A 29 -10.73 -3.13 9.75
CA GLU A 29 -11.66 -2.39 8.92
C GLU A 29 -11.55 -0.86 9.14
N PRO A 30 -11.90 -0.03 8.13
CA PRO A 30 -12.03 1.41 8.32
C PRO A 30 -12.97 1.75 9.47
N GLY A 31 -12.54 2.67 10.35
CA GLY A 31 -13.24 3.05 11.56
C GLY A 31 -12.88 2.21 12.80
N GLU A 32 -12.30 1.02 12.63
CA GLU A 32 -11.81 0.22 13.75
C GLU A 32 -10.54 0.83 14.37
N ARG A 33 -10.26 0.45 15.62
CA ARG A 33 -8.97 0.79 16.24
C ARG A 33 -7.84 0.06 15.53
N ALA A 34 -6.79 0.80 15.20
CA ALA A 34 -5.56 0.21 14.69
C ALA A 34 -4.96 -0.73 15.75
N PRO A 35 -4.60 -1.97 15.38
CA PRO A 35 -3.96 -2.91 16.29
C PRO A 35 -2.63 -2.36 16.82
N GLU A 36 -2.52 -2.24 18.13
CA GLU A 36 -1.32 -1.73 18.79
C GLU A 36 -0.14 -2.68 18.65
N PHE A 37 1.04 -2.07 18.56
CA PHE A 37 2.31 -2.77 18.57
C PHE A 37 3.41 -1.91 19.18
N GLU A 38 4.41 -2.60 19.70
CA GLU A 38 5.72 -2.05 20.05
C GLU A 38 6.77 -2.81 19.25
N ALA A 39 7.74 -2.10 18.70
CA ALA A 39 8.76 -2.69 17.85
C ALA A 39 10.04 -1.87 17.87
N ARG A 40 11.12 -2.46 17.34
CA ARG A 40 12.35 -1.74 17.06
C ARG A 40 12.47 -1.38 15.60
N THR A 41 12.94 -0.18 15.33
CA THR A 41 13.33 0.24 14.01
C THR A 41 14.64 -0.45 13.58
N LEU A 42 14.93 -0.42 12.30
CA LEU A 42 16.20 -0.92 11.75
C LEU A 42 17.43 -0.19 12.34
N ASN A 43 17.24 1.01 12.85
CA ASN A 43 18.28 1.79 13.54
C ASN A 43 18.37 1.48 15.05
N GLY A 44 17.56 0.55 15.57
CA GLY A 44 17.55 0.13 16.98
C GLY A 44 16.66 0.95 17.90
N GLU A 45 15.99 1.99 17.40
CA GLU A 45 15.09 2.84 18.19
C GLU A 45 13.81 2.06 18.55
N SER A 46 13.36 2.20 19.80
CA SER A 46 12.06 1.65 20.23
C SER A 46 10.93 2.59 19.79
N LEU A 47 9.85 2.02 19.30
CA LEU A 47 8.69 2.72 18.77
C LEU A 47 7.41 2.00 19.18
N ARG A 48 6.41 2.74 19.63
CA ARG A 48 5.05 2.25 19.90
C ARG A 48 4.06 3.02 19.03
N LEU A 49 3.11 2.32 18.42
CA LEU A 49 2.06 3.00 17.65
C LEU A 49 1.27 4.01 18.49
N ALA A 50 1.02 3.66 19.76
CA ALA A 50 0.32 4.52 20.71
C ALA A 50 0.99 5.89 20.94
N ASP A 51 2.32 6.02 20.72
CA ASP A 51 3.05 7.26 20.94
C ASP A 51 2.65 8.39 19.96
N TYR A 52 2.00 8.05 18.86
CA TYR A 52 1.51 9.02 17.87
C TYR A 52 0.06 9.47 18.11
N ARG A 53 -0.66 8.79 18.99
CA ARG A 53 -2.06 9.10 19.26
C ARG A 53 -2.22 10.51 19.86
N GLY A 54 -3.20 11.24 19.36
CA GLY A 54 -3.53 12.59 19.79
C GLY A 54 -2.76 13.69 19.07
N TRP A 55 -1.67 13.37 18.33
CA TRP A 55 -0.88 14.40 17.69
C TRP A 55 -0.44 14.12 16.24
N LYS A 56 -0.30 12.86 15.81
CA LYS A 56 0.06 12.52 14.43
C LYS A 56 -0.87 11.49 13.80
N ASN A 57 -1.16 11.68 12.53
CA ASN A 57 -1.66 10.60 11.68
C ASN A 57 -0.48 9.68 11.32
N VAL A 58 -0.75 8.39 11.08
CA VAL A 58 0.30 7.43 10.72
C VAL A 58 -0.01 6.78 9.37
N VAL A 59 0.94 6.86 8.44
CA VAL A 59 0.94 6.07 7.21
C VAL A 59 1.81 4.85 7.45
N LEU A 60 1.18 3.69 7.63
CA LEU A 60 1.82 2.42 7.96
C LEU A 60 1.84 1.53 6.72
N THR A 61 2.99 1.40 6.08
CA THR A 61 3.18 0.63 4.83
C THR A 61 3.91 -0.68 5.12
N PHE A 62 3.42 -1.78 4.55
CA PHE A 62 4.01 -3.11 4.64
C PHE A 62 4.71 -3.49 3.34
N GLY A 63 5.81 -4.24 3.43
CA GLY A 63 6.51 -4.69 2.24
C GLY A 63 7.71 -5.59 2.52
N SER A 64 8.30 -6.13 1.45
CA SER A 64 9.51 -6.97 1.51
C SER A 64 10.39 -6.81 0.27
N LEU A 65 11.62 -7.31 0.33
CA LEU A 65 12.64 -7.14 -0.70
C LEU A 65 12.26 -7.83 -2.02
N THR A 66 11.52 -8.94 -1.96
CA THR A 66 11.15 -9.74 -3.12
C THR A 66 9.74 -9.42 -3.67
N CYS A 67 9.08 -8.37 -3.16
CA CYS A 67 7.76 -7.99 -3.62
C CYS A 67 7.82 -6.97 -4.76
N PRO A 68 7.33 -7.29 -5.98
CA PRO A 68 7.30 -6.34 -7.11
C PRO A 68 6.47 -5.08 -6.83
N ILE A 69 5.41 -5.22 -6.03
CA ILE A 69 4.54 -4.09 -5.71
C ILE A 69 5.27 -3.14 -4.73
N THR A 70 6.06 -3.67 -3.78
CA THR A 70 6.92 -2.85 -2.93
C THR A 70 7.92 -2.06 -3.77
N ALA A 71 8.62 -2.71 -4.69
CA ALA A 71 9.58 -2.05 -5.57
C ALA A 71 8.94 -0.95 -6.44
N GLY A 72 7.69 -1.17 -6.89
CA GLY A 72 6.97 -0.21 -7.72
C GLY A 72 6.35 0.96 -6.97
N SER A 73 6.01 0.75 -5.69
CA SER A 73 5.32 1.77 -4.88
C SER A 73 6.26 2.65 -4.07
N ILE A 74 7.42 2.13 -3.65
CA ILE A 74 8.24 2.78 -2.63
C ILE A 74 8.78 4.15 -3.05
N GLY A 75 9.08 4.35 -4.32
CA GLY A 75 9.49 5.65 -4.84
C GLY A 75 8.45 6.73 -4.58
N GLY A 76 7.19 6.46 -4.92
CA GLY A 76 6.08 7.37 -4.66
C GLY A 76 5.78 7.55 -3.16
N VAL A 77 5.92 6.48 -2.35
CA VAL A 77 5.78 6.60 -0.88
C VAL A 77 6.90 7.47 -0.28
N ASN A 78 8.13 7.39 -0.79
CA ASN A 78 9.20 8.32 -0.42
C ASN A 78 8.87 9.78 -0.80
N ASP A 79 8.21 10.00 -1.95
CA ASP A 79 7.78 11.35 -2.36
C ASP A 79 6.70 11.89 -1.41
N LEU A 80 5.74 11.07 -1.02
CA LEU A 80 4.75 11.42 0.00
C LEU A 80 5.41 11.73 1.35
N TRP A 81 6.35 10.88 1.79
CA TRP A 81 7.11 11.13 3.03
C TRP A 81 7.80 12.50 2.99
N ARG A 82 8.49 12.85 1.92
CA ARG A 82 9.16 14.17 1.77
C ARG A 82 8.18 15.34 1.84
N ARG A 83 7.01 15.20 1.24
CA ARG A 83 5.98 16.26 1.20
C ARG A 83 5.28 16.44 2.54
N PHE A 84 4.97 15.35 3.24
CA PHE A 84 4.15 15.37 4.44
C PHE A 84 4.92 15.20 5.75
N THR A 85 6.24 14.99 5.73
CA THR A 85 7.03 14.78 6.96
C THR A 85 7.05 15.99 7.90
N ARG A 86 6.78 17.20 7.39
CA ARG A 86 6.66 18.44 8.19
C ARG A 86 5.24 18.70 8.66
N SER A 87 4.27 17.93 8.24
CA SER A 87 2.90 17.93 8.70
C SER A 87 2.74 16.99 9.91
N ASP A 88 1.56 16.98 10.53
CA ASP A 88 1.26 16.04 11.62
C ASP A 88 1.05 14.60 11.11
N VAL A 89 2.00 14.11 10.32
CA VAL A 89 1.97 12.77 9.70
C VAL A 89 3.28 12.04 9.95
N GLN A 90 3.18 10.82 10.45
CA GLN A 90 4.31 9.90 10.59
C GLN A 90 4.20 8.80 9.54
N PHE A 91 5.27 8.59 8.79
CA PHE A 91 5.39 7.46 7.87
C PHE A 91 6.23 6.38 8.53
N LEU A 92 5.74 5.14 8.48
CA LEU A 92 6.41 3.95 9.00
C LEU A 92 6.36 2.85 7.93
N PHE A 93 7.48 2.20 7.70
CA PHE A 93 7.55 1.02 6.85
C PHE A 93 7.77 -0.23 7.71
N VAL A 94 6.92 -1.24 7.58
CA VAL A 94 7.07 -2.51 8.28
C VAL A 94 7.61 -3.57 7.32
N TYR A 95 8.85 -3.99 7.55
CA TYR A 95 9.45 -5.09 6.81
C TYR A 95 8.89 -6.42 7.29
N VAL A 96 8.29 -7.17 6.36
CA VAL A 96 7.57 -8.41 6.68
C VAL A 96 8.29 -9.65 6.12
N ARG A 97 7.60 -10.77 5.95
CA ARG A 97 8.14 -11.96 5.28
C ARG A 97 8.37 -11.69 3.80
N GLU A 98 9.25 -12.45 3.16
CA GLU A 98 9.42 -12.38 1.71
C GLU A 98 8.15 -12.81 0.96
N ALA A 99 7.78 -12.03 -0.05
CA ALA A 99 6.63 -12.34 -0.91
C ALA A 99 6.97 -13.45 -1.92
N HIS A 100 8.19 -13.44 -2.44
CA HIS A 100 8.67 -14.39 -3.43
C HIS A 100 10.08 -14.88 -3.06
N PRO A 101 10.19 -15.73 -2.02
CA PRO A 101 11.51 -16.24 -1.60
C PRO A 101 12.15 -17.13 -2.69
N GLY A 102 13.45 -17.05 -2.80
CA GLY A 102 14.25 -17.84 -3.72
C GLY A 102 15.54 -18.36 -3.05
N GLU A 103 16.46 -18.90 -3.81
CA GLU A 103 17.71 -19.43 -3.27
C GLU A 103 18.68 -18.34 -2.81
N ARG A 104 18.63 -17.14 -3.39
CA ARG A 104 19.49 -16.00 -3.01
C ARG A 104 18.90 -15.15 -1.90
N ILE A 105 17.58 -15.05 -1.84
CA ILE A 105 16.82 -14.39 -0.78
C ILE A 105 15.77 -15.38 -0.28
N PRO A 106 16.15 -16.28 0.65
CA PRO A 106 15.26 -17.33 1.15
C PRO A 106 14.24 -16.79 2.14
N ALA A 107 13.29 -17.64 2.49
CA ALA A 107 12.43 -17.41 3.64
C ALA A 107 13.28 -17.21 4.91
N HIS A 108 12.93 -16.20 5.72
CA HIS A 108 13.71 -15.85 6.91
C HIS A 108 13.68 -16.96 7.96
N ARG A 109 14.83 -17.39 8.43
CA ARG A 109 15.01 -18.39 9.49
C ARG A 109 15.51 -17.80 10.79
N SER A 110 16.11 -16.61 10.74
CA SER A 110 16.56 -15.84 11.89
C SER A 110 16.20 -14.36 11.77
N MET A 111 16.27 -13.62 12.87
CA MET A 111 16.09 -12.16 12.83
C MET A 111 17.24 -11.48 12.09
N GLU A 112 18.45 -12.02 12.16
CA GLU A 112 19.62 -11.53 11.43
C GLU A 112 19.40 -11.61 9.92
N ASP A 113 18.80 -12.72 9.40
CA ASP A 113 18.43 -12.84 7.98
C ASP A 113 17.45 -11.73 7.60
N LYS A 114 16.44 -11.51 8.43
CA LYS A 114 15.39 -10.54 8.18
C LYS A 114 15.91 -9.11 8.23
N ILE A 115 16.80 -8.80 9.19
CA ILE A 115 17.45 -7.49 9.30
C ILE A 115 18.32 -7.22 8.06
N ARG A 116 19.16 -8.18 7.65
CA ARG A 116 19.96 -8.03 6.41
C ARG A 116 19.11 -7.78 5.17
N ALA A 117 18.00 -8.48 5.04
CA ALA A 117 17.07 -8.25 3.93
C ALA A 117 16.37 -6.89 3.99
N ALA A 118 16.02 -6.41 5.18
CA ALA A 118 15.47 -5.07 5.38
C ALA A 118 16.50 -3.97 5.06
N GLU A 119 17.77 -4.16 5.43
CA GLU A 119 18.87 -3.26 5.07
C GLU A 119 19.10 -3.23 3.56
N ALA A 120 19.08 -4.40 2.92
CA ALA A 120 19.19 -4.50 1.47
C ALA A 120 18.02 -3.76 0.77
N LEU A 121 16.78 -3.92 1.26
CA LEU A 121 15.63 -3.18 0.74
C LEU A 121 15.82 -1.66 0.92
N ARG A 122 16.22 -1.22 2.11
CA ARG A 122 16.48 0.20 2.40
C ARG A 122 17.47 0.81 1.42
N GLY A 123 18.58 0.12 1.17
CA GLY A 123 19.62 0.61 0.26
C GLY A 123 19.20 0.59 -1.20
N GLN A 124 18.58 -0.51 -1.67
CA GLN A 124 18.22 -0.70 -3.07
C GLN A 124 17.05 0.17 -3.52
N GLU A 125 16.02 0.31 -2.68
CA GLU A 125 14.83 1.11 -2.98
C GLU A 125 14.88 2.50 -2.31
N LYS A 126 16.01 2.85 -1.64
CA LYS A 126 16.28 4.16 -1.02
C LYS A 126 15.18 4.62 -0.07
N ILE A 127 14.72 3.72 0.81
CA ILE A 127 13.68 4.03 1.79
C ILE A 127 14.18 5.07 2.78
N GLN A 128 13.44 6.18 2.93
CA GLN A 128 13.83 7.33 3.74
C GLN A 128 13.10 7.39 5.10
N MET A 129 11.93 6.76 5.18
CA MET A 129 11.16 6.67 6.42
C MET A 129 11.70 5.60 7.36
N PRO A 130 11.40 5.66 8.68
CA PRO A 130 11.77 4.60 9.62
C PRO A 130 11.24 3.23 9.19
N ILE A 131 12.12 2.22 9.23
CA ILE A 131 11.78 0.83 8.92
C ILE A 131 11.70 0.06 10.24
N ILE A 132 10.55 -0.54 10.50
CA ILE A 132 10.30 -1.51 11.56
C ILE A 132 10.58 -2.89 10.98
N VAL A 133 11.38 -3.71 11.65
CA VAL A 133 11.56 -5.11 11.26
C VAL A 133 10.65 -5.96 12.13
N ASP A 134 9.53 -6.43 11.55
CA ASP A 134 8.60 -7.30 12.27
C ASP A 134 9.27 -8.60 12.70
N GLU A 135 8.90 -9.18 13.84
CA GLU A 135 9.48 -10.42 14.33
C GLU A 135 9.30 -11.57 13.32
N LEU A 136 10.11 -12.64 13.47
CA LEU A 136 10.07 -13.80 12.55
C LEU A 136 8.69 -14.42 12.37
N ARG A 137 7.85 -14.41 13.40
CA ARG A 137 6.48 -14.93 13.34
C ARG A 137 5.47 -13.92 12.81
N GLY A 138 5.89 -12.69 12.53
CA GLY A 138 5.08 -11.63 11.96
C GLY A 138 3.91 -11.17 12.82
N PRO A 139 4.09 -10.86 14.11
CA PRO A 139 2.99 -10.48 14.99
C PRO A 139 2.29 -9.21 14.51
N ILE A 140 3.03 -8.20 14.01
CA ILE A 140 2.46 -6.97 13.47
C ILE A 140 1.72 -7.29 12.16
N HIS A 141 2.41 -7.93 11.22
CA HIS A 141 1.85 -8.27 9.91
C HIS A 141 0.56 -9.13 10.02
N ARG A 142 0.51 -10.04 11.00
CA ARG A 142 -0.68 -10.87 11.26
C ARG A 142 -1.88 -10.05 11.71
N LYS A 143 -1.68 -9.03 12.54
CA LYS A 143 -2.72 -8.11 12.99
C LYS A 143 -3.27 -7.26 11.84
N TYR A 144 -2.44 -6.94 10.85
CA TYR A 144 -2.77 -6.11 9.70
C TYR A 144 -3.06 -6.91 8.41
N GLY A 145 -3.43 -8.19 8.50
CA GLY A 145 -4.03 -8.96 7.41
C GLY A 145 -3.09 -9.82 6.58
N LYS A 146 -1.78 -9.70 6.70
CA LYS A 146 -0.76 -10.55 6.04
C LYS A 146 -0.67 -10.41 4.51
N LEU A 147 -1.18 -9.35 3.92
CA LEU A 147 -0.91 -9.05 2.51
C LEU A 147 0.56 -8.66 2.33
N PRO A 148 1.21 -9.07 1.24
CA PRO A 148 2.65 -8.86 1.05
C PRO A 148 3.03 -7.39 0.88
N ASN A 149 2.06 -6.56 0.53
CA ASN A 149 2.22 -5.12 0.37
C ASN A 149 0.86 -4.45 0.56
N SER A 150 0.74 -3.64 1.60
CA SER A 150 -0.48 -2.87 1.91
C SER A 150 -0.12 -1.60 2.66
N THR A 151 -1.04 -0.64 2.71
CA THR A 151 -0.87 0.58 3.50
C THR A 151 -2.14 0.90 4.27
N PHE A 152 -1.96 1.27 5.54
CA PHE A 152 -3.02 1.73 6.43
C PHE A 152 -2.77 3.19 6.80
N LEU A 153 -3.78 4.04 6.63
CA LEU A 153 -3.81 5.39 7.14
C LEU A 153 -4.54 5.37 8.48
N ILE A 154 -3.81 5.68 9.55
CA ILE A 154 -4.31 5.70 10.92
C ILE A 154 -4.43 7.16 11.35
N ASP A 155 -5.60 7.57 11.79
CA ASP A 155 -5.85 8.95 12.22
C ASP A 155 -5.31 9.24 13.63
N LYS A 156 -5.34 10.51 14.04
CA LYS A 156 -4.87 10.95 15.37
C LYS A 156 -5.62 10.27 16.53
N SER A 157 -6.84 9.80 16.32
CA SER A 157 -7.58 9.03 17.35
C SER A 157 -7.09 7.59 17.51
N GLY A 158 -6.21 7.12 16.62
CA GLY A 158 -5.70 5.76 16.56
C GLY A 158 -6.65 4.78 15.87
N ARG A 159 -7.50 5.28 14.94
CA ARG A 159 -8.42 4.46 14.14
C ARG A 159 -7.97 4.41 12.69
N ILE A 160 -8.37 3.36 11.99
CA ILE A 160 -8.14 3.23 10.55
C ILE A 160 -9.04 4.24 9.82
N ALA A 161 -8.43 5.25 9.24
CA ALA A 161 -9.12 6.23 8.39
C ALA A 161 -9.28 5.70 6.95
N PHE A 162 -8.29 4.93 6.49
CA PHE A 162 -8.28 4.35 5.15
C PHE A 162 -7.29 3.17 5.09
N ARG A 163 -7.55 2.19 4.21
CA ARG A 163 -6.59 1.14 3.88
C ARG A 163 -6.49 0.93 2.36
N ALA A 164 -5.28 0.85 1.84
CA ALA A 164 -5.00 0.36 0.50
C ALA A 164 -4.49 -1.08 0.62
N LEU A 165 -5.23 -2.04 0.08
CA LEU A 165 -4.88 -3.47 0.16
C LEU A 165 -3.66 -3.79 -0.72
N TRP A 166 -3.38 -2.90 -1.68
CA TRP A 166 -2.15 -2.86 -2.45
C TRP A 166 -1.67 -1.41 -2.46
N THR A 167 -0.43 -1.17 -2.03
CA THR A 167 0.13 0.18 -1.89
C THR A 167 0.18 0.90 -3.24
N GLN A 168 -0.56 1.98 -3.38
CA GLN A 168 -0.58 2.89 -4.52
C GLN A 168 -0.41 4.32 -4.00
N PRO A 169 0.74 4.96 -4.21
CA PRO A 169 1.05 6.27 -3.63
C PRO A 169 0.02 7.36 -3.94
N ASP A 170 -0.51 7.40 -5.16
CA ASP A 170 -1.53 8.36 -5.57
C ASP A 170 -2.85 8.18 -4.79
N VAL A 171 -3.28 6.94 -4.56
CA VAL A 171 -4.47 6.63 -3.76
C VAL A 171 -4.26 7.00 -2.29
N ILE A 172 -3.04 6.75 -1.77
CA ILE A 172 -2.67 7.11 -0.39
C ILE A 172 -2.60 8.63 -0.23
N GLU A 173 -2.10 9.35 -1.23
CA GLU A 173 -2.06 10.81 -1.26
C GLU A 173 -3.47 11.39 -1.16
N ASP A 174 -4.38 10.96 -2.04
CA ASP A 174 -5.77 11.41 -2.05
C ASP A 174 -6.44 11.16 -0.68
N ALA A 175 -6.22 9.99 -0.08
CA ALA A 175 -6.78 9.64 1.23
C ALA A 175 -6.18 10.49 2.37
N LEU A 176 -4.87 10.74 2.32
CA LEU A 176 -4.18 11.57 3.32
C LEU A 176 -4.63 13.02 3.23
N GLU A 177 -4.72 13.58 2.03
CA GLU A 177 -5.20 14.95 1.82
C GLU A 177 -6.64 15.11 2.31
N ALA A 178 -7.53 14.17 1.98
CA ALA A 178 -8.91 14.16 2.45
C ALA A 178 -9.00 14.08 3.99
N LEU A 179 -8.14 13.28 4.64
CA LEU A 179 -8.10 13.19 6.11
C LEU A 179 -7.64 14.52 6.73
N LEU A 180 -6.55 15.09 6.21
CA LEU A 180 -6.00 16.36 6.72
C LEU A 180 -6.98 17.54 6.51
N GLU A 181 -7.69 17.57 5.39
CA GLU A 181 -8.74 18.56 5.12
C GLU A 181 -9.90 18.40 6.12
N HIS A 182 -10.37 17.18 6.33
CA HIS A 182 -11.42 16.88 7.29
C HIS A 182 -11.05 17.33 8.71
N GLN A 183 -9.82 17.01 9.15
CA GLN A 183 -9.32 17.38 10.48
C GLN A 183 -9.22 18.91 10.64
N ARG A 184 -8.71 19.62 9.64
CA ARG A 184 -8.64 21.11 9.65
C ARG A 184 -10.01 21.76 9.63
N GLY A 185 -10.93 21.25 8.81
CA GLY A 185 -12.25 21.86 8.62
C GLY A 185 -13.22 21.61 9.76
N ARG A 186 -13.08 20.52 10.51
CA ARG A 186 -14.05 20.11 11.55
C ARG A 186 -13.47 20.04 12.95
N GLY A 187 -12.15 20.13 13.11
CA GLY A 187 -11.50 20.02 14.41
C GLY A 187 -11.67 18.66 15.07
N VAL A 188 -11.88 17.59 14.30
CA VAL A 188 -12.08 16.23 14.79
C VAL A 188 -10.94 15.33 14.33
N ASP A 189 -10.41 14.52 15.22
CA ASP A 189 -9.26 13.66 14.98
C ASP A 189 -9.60 12.40 14.19
N HIS A 190 -10.88 12.01 14.15
CA HIS A 190 -11.34 10.79 13.51
C HIS A 190 -12.14 11.04 12.24
N ALA A 191 -11.77 10.38 11.16
CA ALA A 191 -12.56 10.31 9.94
C ALA A 191 -12.26 9.03 9.15
N VAL A 192 -13.29 8.42 8.56
CA VAL A 192 -13.14 7.46 7.45
C VAL A 192 -13.26 8.26 6.16
N VAL A 193 -12.25 8.19 5.31
CA VAL A 193 -12.17 8.99 4.07
C VAL A 193 -12.24 8.11 2.83
N LEU A 194 -12.72 8.66 1.71
CA LEU A 194 -12.80 7.99 0.40
C LEU A 194 -13.44 6.59 0.43
N GLY A 195 -14.47 6.40 1.28
CA GLY A 195 -15.11 5.10 1.47
C GLY A 195 -14.30 4.09 2.28
N GLY A 196 -13.15 4.51 2.81
CA GLY A 196 -12.31 3.73 3.74
C GLY A 196 -11.35 2.74 3.11
N GLU A 197 -11.54 2.29 1.85
CA GLU A 197 -10.74 1.22 1.29
C GLU A 197 -10.52 1.34 -0.22
N ASP A 198 -9.29 0.97 -0.67
CA ASP A 198 -8.99 0.65 -2.06
C ASP A 198 -8.48 -0.80 -2.19
N ARG A 199 -9.09 -1.57 -3.11
CA ARG A 199 -8.76 -2.97 -3.43
C ARG A 199 -8.10 -3.13 -4.79
N SER A 200 -7.86 -2.05 -5.51
CA SER A 200 -7.33 -2.10 -6.86
C SER A 200 -5.89 -2.63 -6.86
N PHE A 201 -5.64 -3.66 -7.70
CA PHE A 201 -4.30 -4.21 -7.86
C PHE A 201 -3.49 -3.36 -8.86
N PRO A 202 -2.29 -2.87 -8.50
CA PRO A 202 -1.46 -2.07 -9.37
C PRO A 202 -0.69 -2.94 -10.39
N LEU A 203 -1.38 -3.46 -11.39
CA LEU A 203 -0.81 -4.35 -12.41
C LEU A 203 0.44 -3.73 -13.09
N SER A 204 0.48 -2.41 -13.25
CA SER A 204 1.63 -1.69 -13.82
C SER A 204 2.91 -1.93 -13.04
N TYR A 205 2.86 -2.02 -11.70
CA TYR A 205 4.04 -2.29 -10.88
C TYR A 205 4.55 -3.71 -11.08
N ALA A 206 3.65 -4.70 -11.17
CA ALA A 206 4.04 -6.06 -11.48
C ALA A 206 4.65 -6.16 -12.89
N LEU A 207 4.03 -5.52 -13.89
CA LEU A 207 4.52 -5.52 -15.27
C LEU A 207 5.88 -4.82 -15.44
N VAL A 208 6.24 -3.90 -14.56
CA VAL A 208 7.53 -3.20 -14.60
C VAL A 208 8.57 -3.89 -13.73
N HIS A 209 8.25 -4.26 -12.50
CA HIS A 209 9.24 -4.63 -11.48
C HIS A 209 9.35 -6.12 -11.18
N ALA A 210 8.45 -6.98 -11.74
CA ALA A 210 8.45 -8.41 -11.39
C ALA A 210 9.76 -9.10 -11.71
N TYR A 211 10.31 -8.91 -12.93
CA TYR A 211 11.53 -9.63 -13.31
C TYR A 211 12.69 -9.28 -12.38
N ARG A 212 13.01 -8.02 -12.14
CA ARG A 212 14.11 -7.58 -11.29
C ARG A 212 13.99 -8.12 -9.86
N THR A 213 12.80 -8.01 -9.27
CA THR A 213 12.59 -8.43 -7.88
C THR A 213 12.67 -9.94 -7.70
N LEU A 214 12.14 -10.72 -8.63
CA LEU A 214 12.20 -12.17 -8.60
C LEU A 214 13.58 -12.70 -9.00
N ASP A 215 14.21 -12.14 -10.03
CA ASP A 215 15.57 -12.49 -10.44
C ASP A 215 16.57 -12.23 -9.31
N ARG A 216 16.43 -11.14 -8.59
CA ARG A 216 17.21 -10.83 -7.37
C ARG A 216 17.11 -11.94 -6.32
N ALA A 217 15.91 -12.52 -6.14
CA ALA A 217 15.68 -13.63 -5.21
C ALA A 217 16.22 -14.96 -5.73
N GLY A 218 16.34 -15.14 -7.05
CA GLY A 218 16.92 -16.30 -7.69
C GLY A 218 16.00 -17.02 -8.67
N GLU A 219 16.54 -18.04 -9.37
CA GLU A 219 15.80 -18.77 -10.40
C GLU A 219 14.58 -19.53 -9.84
N LYS A 220 14.69 -20.02 -8.61
CA LYS A 220 13.55 -20.64 -7.90
C LYS A 220 12.37 -19.70 -7.80
N SER A 221 12.60 -18.43 -7.44
CA SER A 221 11.54 -17.41 -7.34
C SER A 221 10.86 -17.17 -8.69
N LEU A 222 11.64 -17.10 -9.78
CA LEU A 222 11.11 -16.99 -11.14
C LEU A 222 10.32 -18.23 -11.55
N ALA A 223 10.79 -19.42 -11.20
CA ALA A 223 10.11 -20.69 -11.50
C ALA A 223 8.78 -20.79 -10.74
N ASP A 224 8.77 -20.55 -9.43
CA ASP A 224 7.57 -20.54 -8.60
C ASP A 224 6.51 -19.54 -9.15
N PHE A 225 6.94 -18.35 -9.57
CA PHE A 225 6.06 -17.36 -10.15
C PHE A 225 5.45 -17.79 -11.50
N ARG A 226 6.27 -18.40 -12.38
CA ARG A 226 5.79 -18.97 -13.64
C ARG A 226 4.78 -20.09 -13.40
N GLU A 227 5.03 -20.96 -12.44
CA GLU A 227 4.14 -22.06 -12.08
C GLU A 227 2.82 -21.54 -11.49
N ALA A 228 2.87 -20.63 -10.54
CA ALA A 228 1.68 -20.08 -9.88
C ALA A 228 0.74 -19.34 -10.85
N LEU A 229 1.28 -18.57 -11.80
CA LEU A 229 0.51 -17.76 -12.75
C LEU A 229 0.33 -18.42 -14.13
N GLY A 230 1.06 -19.47 -14.45
CA GLY A 230 1.03 -20.15 -15.75
C GLY A 230 1.46 -19.23 -16.89
N ALA A 231 0.68 -19.21 -17.99
CA ALA A 231 0.96 -18.37 -19.16
C ALA A 231 1.04 -16.87 -18.81
N ARG A 232 0.20 -16.39 -17.89
CA ARG A 232 0.20 -15.00 -17.42
C ARG A 232 1.52 -14.63 -16.77
N GLY A 233 2.11 -15.52 -15.97
CA GLY A 233 3.42 -15.31 -15.33
C GLY A 233 4.52 -15.13 -16.36
N ARG A 234 4.54 -15.91 -17.43
CA ARG A 234 5.50 -15.73 -18.54
C ARG A 234 5.37 -14.36 -19.22
N VAL A 235 4.13 -13.92 -19.47
CA VAL A 235 3.86 -12.60 -20.06
C VAL A 235 4.33 -11.47 -19.14
N VAL A 236 3.99 -11.54 -17.85
CA VAL A 236 4.42 -10.54 -16.85
C VAL A 236 5.94 -10.43 -16.80
N LEU A 237 6.66 -11.55 -16.73
CA LEU A 237 8.13 -11.56 -16.66
C LEU A 237 8.76 -11.04 -17.95
N ALA A 238 8.23 -11.42 -19.11
CA ALA A 238 8.72 -10.91 -20.40
C ALA A 238 8.50 -9.40 -20.53
N SER A 239 7.31 -8.91 -20.17
CA SER A 239 7.00 -7.48 -20.15
C SER A 239 7.90 -6.70 -19.20
N SER A 240 8.13 -7.22 -18.00
CA SER A 240 8.96 -6.59 -16.98
C SER A 240 10.43 -6.46 -17.41
N ARG A 241 10.99 -7.46 -18.09
CA ARG A 241 12.36 -7.39 -18.64
C ARG A 241 12.57 -6.21 -19.61
N ILE A 242 11.52 -5.85 -20.32
CA ILE A 242 11.56 -4.77 -21.32
C ILE A 242 11.16 -3.43 -20.67
N ALA A 243 10.12 -3.43 -19.85
CA ALA A 243 9.50 -2.23 -19.31
C ALA A 243 10.36 -1.53 -18.24
N GLU A 244 11.10 -2.29 -17.42
CA GLU A 244 11.86 -1.72 -16.31
C GLU A 244 13.03 -0.85 -16.75
N PRO A 245 13.92 -1.26 -17.67
CA PRO A 245 14.99 -0.38 -18.18
C PRO A 245 14.44 0.92 -18.77
N ILE A 246 13.24 0.84 -19.37
CA ILE A 246 12.52 1.98 -19.94
C ILE A 246 12.01 2.92 -18.83
N ALA A 247 11.38 2.36 -17.80
CA ALA A 247 10.82 3.12 -16.69
C ALA A 247 11.89 3.79 -15.83
N LEU A 248 13.03 3.12 -15.61
CA LEU A 248 14.13 3.63 -14.79
C LEU A 248 15.03 4.63 -15.50
N ASN A 249 15.08 4.63 -16.83
CA ASN A 249 15.88 5.54 -17.66
C ASN A 249 15.11 5.99 -18.89
N PRO A 250 14.11 6.88 -18.76
CA PRO A 250 13.28 7.32 -19.88
C PRO A 250 14.07 7.96 -21.02
N VAL A 251 15.18 8.64 -20.72
CA VAL A 251 16.05 9.23 -21.75
C VAL A 251 16.75 8.15 -22.59
N LYS A 252 17.28 7.10 -21.96
CA LYS A 252 17.85 5.95 -22.68
C LYS A 252 16.78 5.14 -23.39
N ALA A 253 15.57 5.11 -22.84
CA ALA A 253 14.42 4.47 -23.44
C ALA A 253 13.93 5.19 -24.70
N PHE A 254 13.89 6.52 -24.68
CA PHE A 254 13.60 7.30 -25.90
C PHE A 254 14.64 7.07 -26.99
N ALA A 255 15.93 6.97 -26.63
CA ALA A 255 16.97 6.64 -27.59
C ALA A 255 16.81 5.21 -28.15
N ALA A 256 16.47 4.23 -27.32
CA ALA A 256 16.23 2.84 -27.74
C ALA A 256 14.91 2.68 -28.54
N ALA A 257 13.86 3.43 -28.17
CA ALA A 257 12.57 3.42 -28.88
C ALA A 257 12.66 4.14 -30.23
N ALA A 258 13.50 5.17 -30.36
CA ALA A 258 13.81 5.78 -31.64
C ALA A 258 14.50 4.79 -32.61
N ILE A 259 15.22 3.80 -32.03
CA ILE A 259 15.89 2.74 -32.81
C ILE A 259 14.93 1.58 -33.12
N ALA A 260 13.93 1.31 -32.24
CA ALA A 260 13.03 0.14 -32.33
C ALA A 260 11.60 0.44 -32.82
N GLY A 261 11.29 1.68 -33.24
CA GLY A 261 9.99 2.04 -33.86
C GLY A 261 8.78 1.98 -32.90
N GLY A 262 8.59 3.04 -32.19
CA GLY A 262 7.33 3.75 -31.95
C GLY A 262 6.05 3.11 -31.37
N VAL A 263 5.96 1.93 -30.78
CA VAL A 263 4.66 1.32 -30.48
C VAL A 263 4.29 1.23 -28.96
N VAL A 264 5.24 1.26 -28.04
CA VAL A 264 4.96 1.02 -26.62
C VAL A 264 4.63 2.29 -25.81
N THR A 265 5.03 3.45 -26.30
CA THR A 265 4.91 4.74 -25.56
C THR A 265 3.49 5.30 -25.49
N ALA A 266 2.62 4.95 -26.43
CA ALA A 266 1.24 5.45 -26.48
C ALA A 266 0.35 4.88 -25.37
N GLY A 267 0.61 3.66 -24.93
CA GLY A 267 -0.24 2.97 -23.92
C GLY A 267 -0.06 3.48 -22.48
N LEU A 268 1.17 3.82 -22.11
CA LEU A 268 1.47 4.27 -20.74
C LEU A 268 1.03 5.73 -20.48
N LEU A 269 1.16 6.59 -21.52
CA LEU A 269 0.69 7.97 -21.46
C LEU A 269 -0.84 8.09 -21.61
N ALA A 270 -1.47 7.20 -22.38
CA ALA A 270 -2.93 7.15 -22.49
C ALA A 270 -3.59 6.68 -21.18
N GLY A 271 -2.97 5.76 -20.45
CA GLY A 271 -3.47 5.29 -19.15
C GLY A 271 -3.48 6.41 -18.09
N ARG A 272 -2.46 7.27 -18.06
CA ARG A 272 -2.42 8.43 -17.16
C ARG A 272 -3.49 9.48 -17.49
N LYS A 273 -3.68 9.79 -18.79
CA LYS A 273 -4.73 10.75 -19.24
C LYS A 273 -6.16 10.22 -19.01
N LEU A 274 -6.39 8.92 -19.19
CA LEU A 274 -7.69 8.31 -18.94
C LEU A 274 -8.02 8.25 -17.44
N ARG A 275 -7.01 8.08 -16.58
CA ARG A 275 -7.19 8.10 -15.13
C ARG A 275 -7.46 9.51 -14.60
N GLN A 276 -6.74 10.52 -15.09
CA GLN A 276 -7.03 11.93 -14.77
C GLN A 276 -8.44 12.34 -15.19
N LYS A 277 -8.92 11.91 -16.38
CA LYS A 277 -10.32 12.12 -16.81
C LYS A 277 -11.34 11.39 -15.94
N ARG A 278 -11.01 10.19 -15.41
CA ARG A 278 -11.92 9.48 -14.48
C ARG A 278 -11.98 10.13 -13.09
N LEU A 279 -10.89 10.72 -12.62
CA LEU A 279 -10.85 11.46 -11.35
C LEU A 279 -11.58 12.80 -11.44
N SER A 280 -11.43 13.53 -12.56
CA SER A 280 -12.18 14.79 -12.79
C SER A 280 -13.66 14.57 -13.11
N ALA A 281 -14.08 13.38 -13.52
CA ALA A 281 -15.48 13.01 -13.75
C ALA A 281 -16.19 12.45 -12.50
N ARG A 282 -15.48 12.17 -11.41
CA ARG A 282 -16.08 11.86 -10.11
C ARG A 282 -16.46 13.18 -9.44
N GLN A 283 -17.68 13.63 -9.66
CA GLN A 283 -18.27 14.72 -8.88
C GLN A 283 -18.14 14.41 -7.38
N PRO A 284 -17.88 15.42 -6.53
CA PRO A 284 -17.93 15.24 -5.08
C PRO A 284 -19.30 14.67 -4.72
N TYR A 285 -19.33 13.54 -4.06
CA TYR A 285 -20.55 12.92 -3.58
C TYR A 285 -21.21 13.87 -2.60
N ASP A 286 -22.29 14.53 -3.06
CA ASP A 286 -23.11 15.46 -2.30
C ASP A 286 -24.01 14.67 -1.33
N VAL A 287 -23.43 14.16 -0.25
CA VAL A 287 -24.12 13.44 0.83
C VAL A 287 -24.99 14.38 1.66
N TYR A 288 -25.00 15.69 1.36
CA TYR A 288 -25.65 16.69 2.19
C TYR A 288 -27.05 17.16 1.72
N ARG A 289 -27.58 16.62 0.60
CA ARG A 289 -28.89 17.09 0.08
C ARG A 289 -30.13 16.36 0.57
N SER A 290 -30.02 15.26 1.30
CA SER A 290 -31.19 14.48 1.75
C SER A 290 -31.74 14.84 3.15
N ARG A 291 -31.09 15.75 3.91
CA ARG A 291 -31.59 16.14 5.25
C ARG A 291 -32.25 17.50 5.36
N ARG A 292 -32.46 18.26 4.27
CA ARG A 292 -33.16 19.54 4.31
C ARG A 292 -34.56 19.52 3.68
N ARG A 293 -35.17 18.38 3.41
CA ARG A 293 -36.55 18.29 2.91
C ARG A 293 -37.57 17.72 3.88
N ALA A 294 -37.22 17.44 5.13
CA ALA A 294 -38.11 16.84 6.12
C ALA A 294 -38.58 17.78 7.25
N THR A 295 -38.32 19.11 7.13
CA THR A 295 -38.85 20.08 8.12
C THR A 295 -39.42 21.30 7.43
N ARG A 296 -40.47 21.09 6.64
CA ARG A 296 -41.38 22.16 6.23
C ARG A 296 -42.72 21.56 5.79
N THR A 297 -43.46 21.04 6.76
CA THR A 297 -44.92 21.01 6.73
C THR A 297 -45.36 21.48 8.09
N GLY A 298 -45.56 22.79 8.18
CA GLY A 298 -46.26 23.41 9.27
C GLY A 298 -47.74 23.05 9.15
N THR A 299 -48.29 22.51 10.19
CA THR A 299 -49.74 22.58 10.43
C THR A 299 -49.97 23.51 11.57
N ASP A 300 -50.50 24.62 11.17
CA ASP A 300 -51.20 25.62 11.95
C ASP A 300 -52.35 24.94 12.74
N TYR A 301 -52.38 25.11 14.04
CA TYR A 301 -53.55 24.85 14.85
C TYR A 301 -53.77 26.08 15.75
N SER A 302 -54.69 26.89 15.33
CA SER A 302 -55.38 27.92 16.08
C SER A 302 -56.08 27.34 17.34
N GLU A 303 -55.84 27.97 18.45
CA GLU A 303 -56.66 27.83 19.66
C GLU A 303 -58.11 28.23 19.44
N PRO A 304 -59.04 27.77 20.24
CA PRO A 304 -60.17 28.57 20.70
C PRO A 304 -60.12 28.85 22.21
N VAL A 305 -60.28 30.12 22.48
CA VAL A 305 -60.65 30.69 23.79
C VAL A 305 -62.02 30.22 24.22
N GLY A 306 -62.25 30.04 25.49
CA GLY A 306 -63.58 30.19 26.09
C GLY A 306 -63.91 29.27 27.22
N ILE A 307 -63.93 29.75 28.34
CA ILE A 307 -64.61 29.90 29.61
C ILE A 307 -63.91 29.28 30.79
#